data_fd04f912d65ae2ff105d1cfe43c33e34
#
_entry.id   fd04f912d65ae2ff105d1cfe43c33e34
#
_cell.length_a   1.000
_cell.length_b   1.000
_cell.length_c   1.000
_cell.angle_alpha   90.00
_cell.angle_beta   90.00
_cell.angle_gamma   90.00
#
_symmetry.space_group_name_H-M   'P 1'
#
loop_
_entity.id
_entity.type
_entity.pdbx_description
1 polymer ?
#
loop_
_entity_poly.entity_id
_entity_poly.type
_entity_poly.pdbx_seq_one_letter_code
_entity_poly.pdbx_strand_id
1 'polypeptide(L)'
;MNIGVIDCEFISGKGGKFPNLALMKISNYHKKKGDYVQLVGFDELNPISLFNNTQDRYYISKVFSKTQIPGYIKRGDNVFIGGSGFFYDHEHGLSDEIEHVKPDYSLYKGHESNEYFNKFSIGFTTRGCFRKCPFCINRNCDRVVRHSPVHEFLDTSRPFIMLLDDNITGFSGFYDIFDELNATGKPFIFKQGMDFRLLSLKKMRKIWDSNYYSGKTKSKGGRTFFYAFDDINDYDTINEKLNTYYSNIPYKHNLIFYVLAGFDRDNKYTDEFFEKDIRDTLKRIKLLFSYGAFAYVMLHENYKLSPYYDLLNDLKNVCNAPIHVAGKLFGDAILQSKYMKLYDWIESHEPQYLKLRQNIKSVTVN
;
A
#
# COMPACT_ATOMS: atom_id res chain seq x y z
N MET A 1 23.95 24.15 9.01
CA MET A 1 23.98 22.98 9.94
C MET A 1 24.19 21.70 9.15
N ASN A 2 24.73 20.69 9.82
CA ASN A 2 24.78 19.32 9.29
C ASN A 2 23.55 18.55 9.80
N ILE A 3 22.76 18.03 8.90
CA ILE A 3 21.49 17.37 9.19
C ILE A 3 21.58 15.89 8.78
N GLY A 4 21.40 14.99 9.73
CA GLY A 4 21.28 13.57 9.48
C GLY A 4 19.82 13.16 9.32
N VAL A 5 19.47 12.42 8.28
CA VAL A 5 18.15 11.81 8.12
C VAL A 5 18.28 10.27 8.16
N ILE A 6 17.44 9.61 8.94
CA ILE A 6 17.47 8.17 9.19
C ILE A 6 16.13 7.57 8.75
N ASP A 7 16.16 6.80 7.69
CA ASP A 7 15.01 6.02 7.20
C ASP A 7 15.09 4.60 7.76
N CYS A 8 14.24 4.31 8.76
CA CYS A 8 14.28 3.03 9.47
C CYS A 8 14.01 1.84 8.56
N GLU A 9 13.10 1.96 7.60
CA GLU A 9 12.77 0.90 6.64
C GLU A 9 13.90 0.65 5.64
N PHE A 10 14.53 1.73 5.19
CA PHE A 10 15.64 1.66 4.25
C PHE A 10 16.86 0.98 4.87
N ILE A 11 17.25 1.38 6.09
CA ILE A 11 18.43 0.87 6.80
C ILE A 11 18.22 -0.57 7.27
N SER A 12 17.02 -0.93 7.74
CA SER A 12 16.74 -2.29 8.20
C SER A 12 16.76 -3.35 7.08
N GLY A 13 16.80 -2.93 5.83
CA GLY A 13 16.88 -3.81 4.64
C GLY A 13 15.61 -4.66 4.39
N LYS A 14 14.68 -4.69 5.34
CA LYS A 14 13.47 -5.53 5.27
C LYS A 14 12.28 -4.86 4.60
N GLY A 15 12.32 -3.57 4.33
CA GLY A 15 11.18 -2.81 3.84
C GLY A 15 11.50 -1.66 2.88
N GLY A 16 12.76 -1.36 2.65
CA GLY A 16 13.24 -0.21 1.87
C GLY A 16 12.92 -0.25 0.37
N LYS A 17 11.67 -0.58 0.03
CA LYS A 17 11.20 -0.58 -1.37
C LYS A 17 10.71 0.77 -1.85
N PHE A 18 10.47 1.71 -0.93
CA PHE A 18 9.97 3.04 -1.23
C PHE A 18 10.78 4.10 -0.49
N PRO A 19 11.05 5.26 -1.14
CA PRO A 19 11.67 6.37 -0.45
C PRO A 19 10.69 6.98 0.58
N ASN A 20 11.23 7.44 1.68
CA ASN A 20 10.42 8.08 2.73
C ASN A 20 10.11 9.53 2.36
N LEU A 21 8.87 9.81 1.99
CA LEU A 21 8.45 11.13 1.53
C LEU A 21 8.66 12.23 2.57
N ALA A 22 8.43 11.95 3.85
CA ALA A 22 8.63 12.92 4.92
C ALA A 22 10.10 13.35 5.02
N LEU A 23 11.03 12.39 5.00
CA LEU A 23 12.46 12.67 5.02
C LEU A 23 12.93 13.41 3.76
N MET A 24 12.36 13.12 2.59
CA MET A 24 12.65 13.88 1.36
C MET A 24 12.21 15.34 1.46
N LYS A 25 11.06 15.62 2.08
CA LYS A 25 10.57 16.97 2.33
C LYS A 25 11.46 17.73 3.34
N ILE A 26 11.78 17.07 4.46
CA ILE A 26 12.72 17.60 5.47
C ILE A 26 14.07 17.93 4.82
N SER A 27 14.60 17.03 4.01
CA SER A 27 15.86 17.22 3.32
C SER A 27 15.86 18.49 2.46
N ASN A 28 14.84 18.64 1.61
CA ASN A 28 14.76 19.82 0.75
C ASN A 28 14.54 21.13 1.53
N TYR A 29 13.76 21.07 2.59
CA TYR A 29 13.56 22.20 3.49
C TYR A 29 14.88 22.71 4.06
N HIS A 30 15.71 21.82 4.61
CA HIS A 30 17.01 22.16 5.15
C HIS A 30 18.00 22.62 4.07
N LYS A 31 18.06 21.93 2.93
CA LYS A 31 18.90 22.34 1.79
C LYS A 31 18.57 23.74 1.29
N LYS A 32 17.30 24.12 1.25
CA LYS A 32 16.86 25.48 0.90
C LYS A 32 17.33 26.54 1.91
N LYS A 33 17.57 26.14 3.15
CA LYS A 33 18.13 27.00 4.21
C LYS A 33 19.67 27.05 4.20
N GLY A 34 20.32 26.33 3.27
CA GLY A 34 21.78 26.27 3.17
C GLY A 34 22.40 25.21 4.08
N ASP A 35 21.59 24.32 4.69
CA ASP A 35 22.09 23.22 5.52
C ASP A 35 22.62 22.07 4.64
N TYR A 36 23.61 21.36 5.13
CA TYR A 36 24.10 20.13 4.53
C TYR A 36 23.26 18.94 5.06
N VAL A 37 22.67 18.17 4.17
CA VAL A 37 21.78 17.04 4.54
C VAL A 37 22.29 15.73 3.95
N GLN A 38 22.35 14.70 4.77
CA GLN A 38 22.73 13.35 4.33
C GLN A 38 21.88 12.26 4.95
N LEU A 39 21.69 11.17 4.20
CA LEU A 39 21.10 9.92 4.69
C LEU A 39 22.18 9.18 5.50
N VAL A 40 21.89 8.89 6.77
CA VAL A 40 22.84 8.27 7.71
C VAL A 40 22.25 7.01 8.35
N GLY A 41 23.13 6.18 8.91
CA GLY A 41 22.76 4.95 9.59
C GLY A 41 22.45 5.13 11.08
N PHE A 42 21.98 4.06 11.72
CA PHE A 42 21.74 4.05 13.17
C PHE A 42 23.04 4.24 14.00
N ASP A 43 24.20 3.88 13.44
CA ASP A 43 25.50 3.99 14.13
C ASP A 43 25.85 5.43 14.51
N GLU A 44 25.32 6.42 13.79
CA GLU A 44 25.44 7.84 14.13
C GLU A 44 24.88 8.20 15.51
N LEU A 45 23.93 7.40 16.03
CA LEU A 45 23.31 7.60 17.34
C LEU A 45 23.70 6.52 18.35
N ASN A 46 24.61 5.60 17.97
CA ASN A 46 25.10 4.57 18.86
C ASN A 46 26.10 5.17 19.87
N PRO A 47 25.83 5.15 21.17
CA PRO A 47 26.71 5.76 22.19
C PRO A 47 28.12 5.14 22.25
N ILE A 48 28.28 3.93 21.72
CA ILE A 48 29.57 3.19 21.72
C ILE A 48 30.32 3.41 20.39
N SER A 49 29.67 3.97 19.38
CA SER A 49 30.30 4.20 18.06
C SER A 49 31.30 5.36 18.13
N LEU A 50 32.45 5.17 17.49
CA LEU A 50 33.42 6.24 17.27
C LEU A 50 32.93 7.33 16.31
N PHE A 51 31.86 7.07 15.58
CA PHE A 51 31.26 7.94 14.57
C PHE A 51 29.89 8.50 15.02
N ASN A 52 29.64 8.53 16.33
CA ASN A 52 28.36 9.05 16.83
C ASN A 52 28.33 10.58 16.83
N ASN A 53 27.10 11.12 16.75
CA ASN A 53 26.81 12.56 16.88
C ASN A 53 27.62 13.46 15.94
N THR A 54 27.82 13.02 14.69
CA THR A 54 28.52 13.82 13.68
C THR A 54 27.66 14.93 13.09
N GLN A 55 26.34 14.89 13.32
CA GLN A 55 25.36 15.86 12.82
C GLN A 55 24.86 16.77 13.92
N ASP A 56 24.52 18.02 13.55
CA ASP A 56 23.94 19.01 14.45
C ASP A 56 22.50 18.62 14.83
N ARG A 57 21.79 17.91 13.92
CA ARG A 57 20.40 17.50 14.11
C ARG A 57 20.09 16.22 13.36
N TYR A 58 19.25 15.37 13.94
CA TYR A 58 18.78 14.11 13.35
C TYR A 58 17.26 14.09 13.19
N TYR A 59 16.79 13.63 12.04
CA TYR A 59 15.38 13.32 11.78
C TYR A 59 15.24 11.83 11.47
N ILE A 60 14.47 11.12 12.27
CA ILE A 60 14.28 9.67 12.17
C ILE A 60 12.84 9.40 11.80
N SER A 61 12.61 8.69 10.72
CA SER A 61 11.26 8.28 10.32
C SER A 61 11.13 6.78 10.29
N LYS A 62 10.05 6.30 10.92
CA LYS A 62 9.61 4.90 10.90
C LYS A 62 8.16 4.81 10.42
N VAL A 63 7.91 4.05 9.36
CA VAL A 63 6.59 3.92 8.73
C VAL A 63 5.80 2.75 9.32
N PHE A 64 6.44 1.61 9.57
CA PHE A 64 5.77 0.41 10.06
C PHE A 64 6.09 0.15 11.53
N SER A 65 5.06 -0.12 12.34
CA SER A 65 5.19 -0.47 13.77
C SER A 65 6.15 -1.64 14.01
N LYS A 66 6.13 -2.64 13.10
CA LYS A 66 6.98 -3.85 13.16
C LYS A 66 8.44 -3.64 12.78
N THR A 67 8.84 -2.49 12.24
CA THR A 67 10.23 -2.21 11.92
C THR A 67 11.04 -2.12 13.19
N GLN A 68 12.00 -3.03 13.33
CA GLN A 68 12.89 -3.07 14.50
C GLN A 68 13.95 -1.98 14.37
N ILE A 69 14.16 -1.26 15.45
CA ILE A 69 15.20 -0.24 15.58
C ILE A 69 16.02 -0.52 16.83
N PRO A 70 17.29 -0.08 16.89
CA PRO A 70 18.10 -0.21 18.10
C PRO A 70 17.49 0.52 19.29
N GLY A 71 17.63 -0.07 20.49
CA GLY A 71 17.03 0.48 21.72
C GLY A 71 17.60 1.83 22.19
N TYR A 72 18.76 2.21 21.66
CA TYR A 72 19.37 3.52 21.94
C TYR A 72 18.74 4.67 21.12
N ILE A 73 17.93 4.37 20.08
CA ILE A 73 17.22 5.39 19.33
C ILE A 73 16.07 5.95 20.16
N LYS A 74 16.26 7.19 20.64
CA LYS A 74 15.29 7.91 21.47
C LYS A 74 15.17 9.37 21.02
N ARG A 75 14.04 9.98 21.32
CA ARG A 75 13.88 11.43 21.17
C ARG A 75 14.84 12.16 22.09
N GLY A 76 15.44 13.24 21.62
CA GLY A 76 16.36 14.07 22.37
C GLY A 76 16.34 15.52 21.84
N ASP A 77 17.18 16.37 22.39
CA ASP A 77 17.23 17.80 22.04
C ASP A 77 17.56 18.04 20.56
N ASN A 78 18.42 17.21 20.00
CA ASN A 78 18.79 17.26 18.58
C ASN A 78 18.27 16.05 17.77
N VAL A 79 17.45 15.17 18.35
CA VAL A 79 16.91 13.95 17.72
C VAL A 79 15.39 14.02 17.65
N PHE A 80 14.87 14.13 16.44
CA PHE A 80 13.44 14.22 16.14
C PHE A 80 12.97 12.91 15.53
N ILE A 81 11.96 12.31 16.11
CA ILE A 81 11.38 11.05 15.63
C ILE A 81 9.97 11.30 15.07
N GLY A 82 9.62 10.62 13.98
CA GLY A 82 8.32 10.77 13.34
C GLY A 82 7.93 9.56 12.49
N GLY A 83 6.71 9.62 11.95
CA GLY A 83 6.12 8.58 11.11
C GLY A 83 5.19 7.63 11.88
N SER A 84 4.29 6.99 11.13
CA SER A 84 3.21 6.12 11.65
C SER A 84 3.69 4.90 12.42
N GLY A 85 4.94 4.49 12.26
CA GLY A 85 5.54 3.41 13.03
C GLY A 85 5.94 3.78 14.45
N PHE A 86 6.15 5.08 14.74
CA PHE A 86 6.34 5.60 16.08
C PHE A 86 5.02 6.08 16.70
N PHE A 87 4.19 6.76 15.91
CA PHE A 87 2.96 7.41 16.36
C PHE A 87 1.82 6.92 15.47
N TYR A 88 0.89 6.16 16.03
CA TYR A 88 -0.24 5.58 15.30
C TYR A 88 -1.39 6.58 15.08
N ASP A 89 -1.14 7.83 15.31
CA ASP A 89 -2.03 8.96 15.04
C ASP A 89 -1.34 9.95 14.09
N HIS A 90 -2.09 10.91 13.59
CA HIS A 90 -1.56 11.98 12.74
C HIS A 90 -1.12 13.21 13.52
N GLU A 91 -1.06 13.15 14.86
CA GLU A 91 -0.74 14.29 15.74
C GLU A 91 0.71 14.77 15.60
N HIS A 92 1.59 13.91 15.04
CA HIS A 92 3.01 14.18 14.88
C HIS A 92 3.39 14.32 13.38
N GLY A 93 2.54 14.98 12.60
CA GLY A 93 2.80 15.34 11.21
C GLY A 93 3.95 16.35 11.05
N LEU A 94 4.35 16.57 9.82
CA LEU A 94 5.26 17.67 9.49
C LEU A 94 4.54 19.01 9.68
N SER A 95 5.29 20.08 10.01
CA SER A 95 4.73 21.43 9.97
C SER A 95 4.37 21.81 8.53
N ASP A 96 3.38 22.68 8.36
CA ASP A 96 2.94 23.14 7.03
C ASP A 96 4.11 23.66 6.17
N GLU A 97 5.08 24.32 6.83
CA GLU A 97 6.31 24.83 6.19
C GLU A 97 7.13 23.73 5.51
N ILE A 98 7.11 22.52 6.05
CA ILE A 98 7.83 21.35 5.51
C ILE A 98 6.90 20.48 4.67
N GLU A 99 5.62 20.35 5.06
CA GLU A 99 4.66 19.47 4.38
C GLU A 99 4.46 19.84 2.91
N HIS A 100 4.48 21.16 2.58
CA HIS A 100 4.30 21.68 1.23
C HIS A 100 5.62 21.98 0.48
N VAL A 101 6.74 21.46 0.99
CA VAL A 101 8.02 21.54 0.27
C VAL A 101 8.12 20.42 -0.77
N LYS A 102 8.62 20.72 -1.96
CA LYS A 102 8.94 19.72 -2.99
C LYS A 102 9.88 18.66 -2.40
N PRO A 103 9.62 17.35 -2.60
CA PRO A 103 10.51 16.30 -2.12
C PRO A 103 11.92 16.41 -2.72
N ASP A 104 12.93 16.14 -1.92
CA ASP A 104 14.31 16.01 -2.39
C ASP A 104 14.52 14.64 -3.03
N TYR A 105 14.39 14.60 -4.34
CA TYR A 105 14.57 13.37 -5.10
C TYR A 105 16.04 12.91 -5.21
N SER A 106 16.99 13.69 -4.72
CA SER A 106 18.41 13.32 -4.67
C SER A 106 18.83 12.64 -3.38
N LEU A 107 17.97 12.64 -2.33
CA LEU A 107 18.31 12.11 -1.01
C LEU A 107 18.79 10.65 -1.04
N TYR A 108 18.21 9.83 -1.91
CA TYR A 108 18.54 8.41 -2.06
C TYR A 108 19.46 8.11 -3.24
N LYS A 109 20.13 9.12 -3.81
CA LYS A 109 21.05 8.92 -4.94
C LYS A 109 22.19 7.99 -4.54
N GLY A 110 22.44 6.97 -5.37
CA GLY A 110 23.45 5.95 -5.10
C GLY A 110 22.93 4.78 -4.23
N HIS A 111 21.69 4.85 -3.78
CA HIS A 111 21.05 3.82 -2.93
C HIS A 111 19.77 3.25 -3.55
N GLU A 112 19.55 3.45 -4.85
CA GLU A 112 18.36 3.04 -5.56
C GLU A 112 18.27 1.52 -5.71
N SER A 113 17.48 0.88 -4.86
CA SER A 113 17.27 -0.57 -4.90
C SER A 113 16.22 -0.98 -5.95
N ASN A 114 15.37 -0.05 -6.39
CA ASN A 114 14.33 -0.29 -7.39
C ASN A 114 13.84 1.02 -8.04
N GLU A 115 12.91 0.90 -9.00
CA GLU A 115 12.41 2.03 -9.78
C GLU A 115 11.66 3.11 -8.98
N TYR A 116 11.17 2.81 -7.79
CA TYR A 116 10.44 3.78 -6.97
C TYR A 116 11.36 4.92 -6.49
N PHE A 117 12.66 4.65 -6.33
CA PHE A 117 13.62 5.66 -5.92
C PHE A 117 14.01 6.63 -7.04
N ASN A 118 13.94 6.21 -8.31
CA ASN A 118 14.50 6.99 -9.42
C ASN A 118 13.50 7.34 -10.54
N LYS A 119 12.34 6.69 -10.64
CA LYS A 119 11.40 6.89 -11.74
C LYS A 119 10.09 7.57 -11.37
N PHE A 120 9.74 7.64 -10.09
CA PHE A 120 8.46 8.20 -9.66
C PHE A 120 8.61 9.53 -8.95
N SER A 121 7.81 10.51 -9.36
CA SER A 121 7.43 11.62 -8.49
C SER A 121 6.42 11.11 -7.48
N ILE A 122 6.60 11.40 -6.19
CA ILE A 122 5.78 10.81 -5.11
C ILE A 122 5.14 11.92 -4.29
N GLY A 123 3.84 11.81 -4.04
CA GLY A 123 3.11 12.79 -3.24
C GLY A 123 1.70 12.37 -2.89
N PHE A 124 0.98 13.32 -2.29
CA PHE A 124 -0.43 13.22 -1.95
C PHE A 124 -1.19 14.33 -2.67
N THR A 125 -2.26 14.00 -3.38
CA THR A 125 -3.21 15.01 -3.88
C THR A 125 -4.32 15.27 -2.88
N THR A 126 -4.66 14.25 -2.09
CA THR A 126 -5.66 14.30 -1.02
C THR A 126 -5.17 13.56 0.23
N ARG A 127 -5.71 13.92 1.39
CA ARG A 127 -5.48 13.23 2.67
C ARG A 127 -6.80 12.94 3.37
N GLY A 128 -6.76 11.89 4.20
CA GLY A 128 -7.86 11.49 5.06
C GLY A 128 -8.83 10.51 4.42
N CYS A 129 -9.70 9.96 5.27
CA CYS A 129 -10.73 9.01 4.88
C CYS A 129 -11.89 9.05 5.90
N PHE A 130 -13.14 9.04 5.45
CA PHE A 130 -14.31 9.05 6.33
C PHE A 130 -14.80 7.65 6.74
N ARG A 131 -14.13 6.58 6.30
CA ARG A 131 -14.58 5.19 6.52
C ARG A 131 -14.44 4.71 7.96
N LYS A 132 -13.52 5.29 8.73
CA LYS A 132 -13.30 4.95 10.15
C LYS A 132 -13.09 3.45 10.39
N CYS A 133 -12.40 2.76 9.46
CA CYS A 133 -12.08 1.35 9.61
C CYS A 133 -11.25 1.14 10.88
N PRO A 134 -11.63 0.23 11.80
CA PRO A 134 -11.00 0.13 13.13
C PRO A 134 -9.50 -0.21 13.09
N PHE A 135 -9.06 -0.93 12.04
CA PHE A 135 -7.66 -1.31 11.83
C PHE A 135 -6.83 -0.20 11.15
N CYS A 136 -7.47 0.87 10.69
CA CYS A 136 -6.82 1.87 9.83
C CYS A 136 -6.28 3.05 10.65
N ILE A 137 -5.11 3.56 10.26
CA ILE A 137 -4.52 4.78 10.83
C ILE A 137 -5.43 6.01 10.62
N ASN A 138 -6.22 6.02 9.55
CA ASN A 138 -7.15 7.11 9.22
C ASN A 138 -8.49 7.03 9.94
N ARG A 139 -8.67 6.14 10.93
CA ARG A 139 -9.96 5.95 11.64
C ARG A 139 -10.52 7.19 12.32
N ASN A 140 -9.67 8.15 12.64
CA ASN A 140 -10.06 9.41 13.30
C ASN A 140 -10.34 10.54 12.28
N CYS A 141 -10.18 10.30 10.98
CA CYS A 141 -10.51 11.28 9.96
C CYS A 141 -12.01 11.27 9.65
N ASP A 142 -12.60 12.45 9.44
CA ASP A 142 -14.03 12.59 9.13
C ASP A 142 -14.32 12.83 7.65
N ARG A 143 -13.29 13.18 6.88
CA ARG A 143 -13.43 13.54 5.46
C ARG A 143 -12.15 13.33 4.69
N VAL A 144 -12.27 13.35 3.37
CA VAL A 144 -11.14 13.47 2.45
C VAL A 144 -11.00 14.94 2.06
N VAL A 145 -9.82 15.49 2.20
CA VAL A 145 -9.54 16.90 1.90
C VAL A 145 -8.47 17.02 0.82
N ARG A 146 -8.51 18.10 0.04
CA ARG A 146 -7.41 18.48 -0.85
C ARG A 146 -6.15 18.68 -0.01
N HIS A 147 -5.01 18.19 -0.52
CA HIS A 147 -3.72 18.35 0.12
C HIS A 147 -2.78 19.16 -0.77
N SER A 148 -2.11 18.56 -1.72
CA SER A 148 -1.15 19.26 -2.59
C SER A 148 -1.59 19.27 -4.05
N PRO A 149 -1.42 20.38 -4.76
CA PRO A 149 -1.45 20.35 -6.22
C PRO A 149 -0.25 19.54 -6.75
N VAL A 150 -0.42 18.91 -7.93
CA VAL A 150 0.59 17.98 -8.46
C VAL A 150 1.96 18.62 -8.65
N HIS A 151 2.01 19.92 -8.99
CA HIS A 151 3.27 20.64 -9.22
C HIS A 151 4.16 20.75 -7.97
N GLU A 152 3.60 20.67 -6.75
CA GLU A 152 4.38 20.72 -5.51
C GLU A 152 5.35 19.53 -5.38
N PHE A 153 4.97 18.37 -5.88
CA PHE A 153 5.81 17.16 -5.78
C PHE A 153 6.30 16.63 -7.13
N LEU A 154 5.86 17.23 -8.25
CA LEU A 154 6.25 16.80 -9.58
C LEU A 154 7.73 17.10 -9.86
N ASP A 155 8.50 16.08 -10.18
CA ASP A 155 9.80 16.19 -10.83
C ASP A 155 9.64 15.88 -12.32
N THR A 156 9.85 16.89 -13.17
CA THR A 156 9.65 16.77 -14.62
C THR A 156 10.62 15.80 -15.27
N SER A 157 11.78 15.55 -14.66
CA SER A 157 12.76 14.56 -15.15
C SER A 157 12.29 13.11 -14.93
N ARG A 158 11.35 12.88 -14.00
CA ARG A 158 10.86 11.56 -13.66
C ARG A 158 9.69 11.15 -14.56
N PRO A 159 9.68 9.94 -15.14
CA PRO A 159 8.66 9.54 -16.12
C PRO A 159 7.28 9.25 -15.52
N PHE A 160 7.15 8.98 -14.22
CA PHE A 160 5.92 8.50 -13.61
C PHE A 160 5.56 9.28 -12.34
N ILE A 161 4.27 9.21 -11.95
CA ILE A 161 3.75 9.78 -10.72
C ILE A 161 3.15 8.68 -9.85
N MET A 162 3.52 8.65 -8.56
CA MET A 162 2.95 7.77 -7.56
C MET A 162 2.22 8.58 -6.50
N LEU A 163 0.97 8.23 -6.29
CA LEU A 163 0.10 8.87 -5.32
C LEU A 163 -0.11 7.96 -4.13
N LEU A 164 0.05 8.52 -2.94
CA LEU A 164 -0.09 7.85 -1.66
C LEU A 164 -1.41 8.23 -0.97
N ASP A 165 -2.37 8.75 -1.72
CA ASP A 165 -3.68 9.22 -1.25
C ASP A 165 -4.41 8.13 -0.48
N ASP A 166 -5.01 8.50 0.65
CA ASP A 166 -5.70 7.57 1.56
C ASP A 166 -7.02 7.05 0.96
N ASN A 167 -7.83 7.93 0.34
CA ASN A 167 -9.09 7.56 -0.30
C ASN A 167 -9.53 8.57 -1.36
N ILE A 168 -8.84 8.60 -2.49
CA ILE A 168 -9.16 9.52 -3.60
C ILE A 168 -10.60 9.37 -4.10
N THR A 169 -11.17 8.17 -4.07
CA THR A 169 -12.55 7.93 -4.56
C THR A 169 -13.62 8.58 -3.69
N GLY A 170 -13.27 8.90 -2.43
CA GLY A 170 -14.14 9.63 -1.50
C GLY A 170 -14.04 11.15 -1.60
N PHE A 171 -13.12 11.68 -2.41
CA PHE A 171 -12.94 13.12 -2.57
C PHE A 171 -13.99 13.71 -3.51
N SER A 172 -14.60 14.85 -3.13
CA SER A 172 -15.60 15.52 -3.95
C SER A 172 -15.05 16.04 -5.29
N GLY A 173 -13.81 16.57 -5.28
CA GLY A 173 -13.07 17.02 -6.47
C GLY A 173 -12.33 15.90 -7.21
N PHE A 174 -12.81 14.66 -7.16
CA PHE A 174 -12.18 13.50 -7.79
C PHE A 174 -11.82 13.73 -9.28
N TYR A 175 -12.75 14.32 -10.04
CA TYR A 175 -12.55 14.53 -11.47
C TYR A 175 -11.45 15.56 -11.75
N ASP A 176 -11.41 16.63 -10.96
CA ASP A 176 -10.41 17.70 -11.10
C ASP A 176 -8.99 17.17 -10.84
N ILE A 177 -8.83 16.28 -9.83
CA ILE A 177 -7.55 15.60 -9.58
C ILE A 177 -7.12 14.77 -10.78
N PHE A 178 -8.05 13.98 -11.34
CA PHE A 178 -7.72 13.16 -12.51
C PHE A 178 -7.41 14.00 -13.75
N ASP A 179 -8.05 15.15 -13.92
CA ASP A 179 -7.74 16.09 -15.00
C ASP A 179 -6.38 16.73 -14.81
N GLU A 180 -6.05 17.16 -13.58
CA GLU A 180 -4.74 17.70 -13.23
C GLU A 180 -3.62 16.68 -13.49
N LEU A 181 -3.81 15.44 -13.07
CA LEU A 181 -2.85 14.35 -13.31
C LEU A 181 -2.66 14.06 -14.80
N ASN A 182 -3.76 13.98 -15.56
CA ASN A 182 -3.70 13.76 -17.02
C ASN A 182 -3.01 14.91 -17.75
N ALA A 183 -3.21 16.16 -17.30
CA ALA A 183 -2.57 17.34 -17.87
C ALA A 183 -1.03 17.32 -17.76
N THR A 184 -0.47 16.54 -16.82
CA THR A 184 1.00 16.35 -16.74
C THR A 184 1.57 15.55 -17.91
N GLY A 185 0.74 14.82 -18.66
CA GLY A 185 1.16 13.89 -19.70
C GLY A 185 1.86 12.63 -19.17
N LYS A 186 2.09 12.52 -17.83
CA LYS A 186 2.81 11.40 -17.22
C LYS A 186 1.86 10.31 -16.72
N PRO A 187 2.19 9.02 -16.92
CA PRO A 187 1.45 7.93 -16.29
C PRO A 187 1.51 8.02 -14.76
N PHE A 188 0.37 7.78 -14.11
CA PHE A 188 0.25 7.85 -12.66
C PHE A 188 -0.41 6.61 -12.05
N ILE A 189 -0.20 6.38 -10.75
CA ILE A 189 -0.76 5.25 -10.01
C ILE A 189 -1.13 5.66 -8.58
N PHE A 190 -2.30 5.22 -8.12
CA PHE A 190 -2.68 5.26 -6.70
C PHE A 190 -2.25 3.95 -6.04
N LYS A 191 -1.24 4.02 -5.16
CA LYS A 191 -0.57 2.82 -4.63
C LYS A 191 -1.23 2.25 -3.39
N GLN A 192 -1.92 3.09 -2.60
CA GLN A 192 -2.58 2.65 -1.36
C GLN A 192 -3.90 1.89 -1.60
N GLY A 193 -4.39 1.88 -2.83
CA GLY A 193 -5.68 1.31 -3.19
C GLY A 193 -6.80 2.35 -3.13
N MET A 194 -7.82 2.11 -3.96
CA MET A 194 -9.00 2.95 -4.05
C MET A 194 -10.20 2.24 -3.42
N ASP A 195 -11.16 2.98 -2.89
CA ASP A 195 -12.40 2.41 -2.37
C ASP A 195 -13.37 2.08 -3.52
N PHE A 196 -13.45 0.80 -3.88
CA PHE A 196 -14.27 0.30 -4.98
C PHE A 196 -15.77 0.55 -4.77
N ARG A 197 -16.23 0.56 -3.51
CA ARG A 197 -17.63 0.78 -3.11
C ARG A 197 -18.15 2.16 -3.52
N LEU A 198 -17.24 3.15 -3.63
CA LEU A 198 -17.56 4.54 -3.98
C LEU A 198 -17.51 4.81 -5.50
N LEU A 199 -17.20 3.81 -6.30
CA LEU A 199 -17.14 3.97 -7.74
C LEU A 199 -18.53 3.98 -8.37
N SER A 200 -18.92 5.10 -8.99
CA SER A 200 -19.96 5.15 -10.00
C SER A 200 -19.40 4.73 -11.36
N LEU A 201 -20.25 4.34 -12.30
CA LEU A 201 -19.81 4.03 -13.67
C LEU A 201 -19.03 5.20 -14.29
N LYS A 202 -19.42 6.45 -14.00
CA LYS A 202 -18.71 7.66 -14.46
C LYS A 202 -17.27 7.71 -13.91
N LYS A 203 -17.08 7.41 -12.60
CA LYS A 203 -15.74 7.33 -11.99
C LYS A 203 -14.92 6.17 -12.57
N MET A 204 -15.53 4.99 -12.77
CA MET A 204 -14.87 3.85 -13.39
C MET A 204 -14.35 4.20 -14.79
N ARG A 205 -15.16 4.85 -15.62
CA ARG A 205 -14.75 5.33 -16.95
C ARG A 205 -13.62 6.36 -16.86
N LYS A 206 -13.72 7.33 -15.95
CA LYS A 206 -12.66 8.34 -15.75
C LYS A 206 -11.31 7.72 -15.40
N ILE A 207 -11.29 6.74 -14.48
CA ILE A 207 -10.07 6.00 -14.13
C ILE A 207 -9.55 5.24 -15.36
N TRP A 208 -10.44 4.58 -16.09
CA TRP A 208 -10.12 3.83 -17.29
C TRP A 208 -9.49 4.69 -18.38
N ASP A 209 -10.07 5.83 -18.68
CA ASP A 209 -9.65 6.75 -19.76
C ASP A 209 -8.39 7.55 -19.39
N SER A 210 -7.97 7.53 -18.13
CA SER A 210 -6.82 8.27 -17.65
C SER A 210 -5.49 7.61 -18.03
N ASN A 211 -4.41 8.39 -18.01
CA ASN A 211 -3.06 7.93 -18.28
C ASN A 211 -2.50 7.14 -17.07
N TYR A 212 -3.14 6.00 -16.76
CA TYR A 212 -2.79 5.19 -15.60
C TYR A 212 -1.57 4.31 -15.88
N TYR A 213 -0.66 4.19 -14.90
CA TYR A 213 0.58 3.44 -15.01
C TYR A 213 0.33 1.93 -15.21
N SER A 214 0.95 1.32 -16.21
CA SER A 214 0.72 -0.08 -16.58
C SER A 214 1.79 -1.07 -16.07
N GLY A 215 2.78 -0.59 -15.29
CA GLY A 215 3.86 -1.44 -14.79
C GLY A 215 4.95 -1.75 -15.83
N LYS A 216 5.92 -2.58 -15.43
CA LYS A 216 7.04 -3.00 -16.29
C LYS A 216 6.62 -3.98 -17.38
N THR A 217 5.55 -4.70 -17.16
CA THR A 217 5.07 -5.71 -18.11
C THR A 217 4.24 -5.03 -19.20
N LYS A 218 4.91 -4.53 -20.21
CA LYS A 218 4.29 -4.26 -21.52
C LYS A 218 3.73 -5.56 -22.15
N SER A 219 3.93 -6.71 -21.50
CA SER A 219 3.45 -7.98 -21.93
C SER A 219 1.94 -8.06 -21.78
N LYS A 220 1.26 -7.90 -22.89
CA LYS A 220 -0.15 -8.25 -23.06
C LYS A 220 -1.15 -7.52 -22.15
N GLY A 221 -1.05 -6.21 -22.09
CA GLY A 221 -2.27 -5.46 -22.16
C GLY A 221 -2.94 -5.07 -20.90
N GLY A 222 -2.29 -4.81 -19.78
CA GLY A 222 -3.19 -4.38 -18.77
C GLY A 222 -2.59 -3.44 -17.74
N ARG A 223 -3.21 -2.30 -17.60
CA ARG A 223 -3.09 -1.47 -16.41
C ARG A 223 -3.52 -2.29 -15.21
N THR A 224 -2.93 -2.06 -14.05
CA THR A 224 -3.31 -2.71 -12.78
C THR A 224 -3.91 -1.67 -11.86
N PHE A 225 -5.13 -1.92 -11.39
CA PHE A 225 -5.82 -1.05 -10.46
C PHE A 225 -5.92 -1.74 -9.10
N PHE A 226 -5.60 -1.00 -8.04
CA PHE A 226 -5.63 -1.49 -6.68
C PHE A 226 -6.86 -0.97 -5.95
N TYR A 227 -7.59 -1.89 -5.31
CA TYR A 227 -8.80 -1.62 -4.54
C TYR A 227 -8.75 -2.32 -3.19
N ALA A 228 -9.71 -2.06 -2.31
CA ALA A 228 -9.84 -2.73 -1.03
C ALA A 228 -11.17 -3.50 -0.94
N PHE A 229 -11.11 -4.71 -0.34
CA PHE A 229 -12.27 -5.52 0.05
C PHE A 229 -11.98 -6.19 1.40
N ASP A 230 -11.95 -5.38 2.46
CA ASP A 230 -11.47 -5.79 3.78
C ASP A 230 -12.57 -6.38 4.67
N ASP A 231 -13.83 -6.10 4.39
CA ASP A 231 -14.97 -6.51 5.20
C ASP A 231 -15.97 -7.34 4.37
N ILE A 232 -16.38 -8.50 4.90
CA ILE A 232 -17.39 -9.36 4.26
C ILE A 232 -18.75 -8.68 4.14
N ASN A 233 -19.06 -7.72 5.02
CA ASN A 233 -20.31 -6.95 4.96
C ASN A 233 -20.41 -6.07 3.69
N ASP A 234 -19.29 -5.82 3.03
CA ASP A 234 -19.27 -5.10 1.73
C ASP A 234 -19.54 -6.03 0.52
N TYR A 235 -19.79 -7.33 0.76
CA TYR A 235 -19.86 -8.35 -0.29
C TYR A 235 -20.85 -8.00 -1.40
N ASP A 236 -22.09 -7.67 -1.06
CA ASP A 236 -23.12 -7.38 -2.06
C ASP A 236 -22.81 -6.10 -2.83
N THR A 237 -22.33 -5.07 -2.14
CA THR A 237 -21.90 -3.82 -2.79
C THR A 237 -20.76 -4.05 -3.76
N ILE A 238 -19.74 -4.82 -3.36
CA ILE A 238 -18.59 -5.15 -4.22
C ILE A 238 -19.05 -5.98 -5.42
N ASN A 239 -19.92 -6.96 -5.21
CA ASN A 239 -20.47 -7.80 -6.28
C ASN A 239 -21.24 -6.95 -7.32
N GLU A 240 -22.14 -6.06 -6.88
CA GLU A 240 -22.85 -5.13 -7.77
C GLU A 240 -21.88 -4.27 -8.58
N LYS A 241 -20.86 -3.69 -7.92
CA LYS A 241 -19.87 -2.84 -8.58
C LYS A 241 -18.98 -3.62 -9.55
N LEU A 242 -18.61 -4.86 -9.23
CA LEU A 242 -17.88 -5.74 -10.14
C LEU A 242 -18.72 -6.06 -11.38
N ASN A 243 -19.98 -6.41 -11.20
CA ASN A 243 -20.90 -6.62 -12.31
C ASN A 243 -21.00 -5.38 -13.21
N THR A 244 -21.20 -4.20 -12.60
CA THR A 244 -21.24 -2.92 -13.33
C THR A 244 -19.93 -2.68 -14.10
N TYR A 245 -18.78 -2.91 -13.46
CA TYR A 245 -17.47 -2.71 -14.05
C TYR A 245 -17.28 -3.62 -15.29
N TYR A 246 -17.45 -4.93 -15.11
CA TYR A 246 -17.20 -5.90 -16.19
C TYR A 246 -18.23 -5.85 -17.32
N SER A 247 -19.42 -5.30 -17.08
CA SER A 247 -20.43 -5.08 -18.13
C SER A 247 -20.17 -3.83 -18.96
N ASN A 248 -19.42 -2.84 -18.44
CA ASN A 248 -19.33 -1.51 -19.06
C ASN A 248 -17.91 -1.04 -19.39
N ILE A 249 -16.88 -1.65 -18.80
CA ILE A 249 -15.49 -1.27 -19.00
C ILE A 249 -14.80 -2.34 -19.87
N PRO A 250 -14.05 -1.94 -20.90
CA PRO A 250 -13.35 -2.89 -21.78
C PRO A 250 -12.36 -3.78 -20.99
N TYR A 251 -12.42 -5.07 -21.29
CA TYR A 251 -11.74 -6.13 -20.51
C TYR A 251 -10.24 -6.22 -20.81
N LYS A 252 -9.42 -5.31 -20.31
CA LYS A 252 -7.95 -5.36 -20.53
C LYS A 252 -7.12 -5.08 -19.28
N HIS A 253 -7.73 -5.13 -18.07
CA HIS A 253 -7.01 -4.71 -16.86
C HIS A 253 -7.17 -5.71 -15.73
N ASN A 254 -6.11 -5.78 -14.93
CA ASN A 254 -6.10 -6.58 -13.72
C ASN A 254 -6.62 -5.71 -12.57
N LEU A 255 -7.74 -6.09 -12.01
CA LEU A 255 -8.19 -5.56 -10.73
C LEU A 255 -7.53 -6.38 -9.63
N ILE A 256 -6.82 -5.71 -8.73
CA ILE A 256 -6.26 -6.33 -7.53
C ILE A 256 -6.97 -5.75 -6.33
N PHE A 257 -7.49 -6.61 -5.50
CA PHE A 257 -8.13 -6.21 -4.24
C PHE A 257 -7.25 -6.61 -3.06
N TYR A 258 -6.91 -5.65 -2.22
CA TYR A 258 -6.40 -5.92 -0.88
C TYR A 258 -7.52 -6.55 -0.06
N VAL A 259 -7.24 -7.68 0.56
CA VAL A 259 -8.19 -8.45 1.37
C VAL A 259 -7.58 -8.65 2.74
N LEU A 260 -8.08 -7.94 3.74
CA LEU A 260 -7.59 -8.07 5.11
C LEU A 260 -8.14 -9.35 5.75
N ALA A 261 -7.27 -10.09 6.45
CA ALA A 261 -7.64 -11.23 7.27
C ALA A 261 -6.95 -11.16 8.64
N GLY A 262 -7.54 -11.81 9.65
CA GLY A 262 -7.00 -11.88 11.00
C GLY A 262 -7.22 -10.63 11.85
N PHE A 263 -8.21 -9.77 11.53
CA PHE A 263 -8.58 -8.61 12.33
C PHE A 263 -9.94 -8.78 12.99
N ASP A 264 -9.98 -8.94 14.30
CA ASP A 264 -11.20 -9.00 15.09
C ASP A 264 -11.58 -7.59 15.62
N ARG A 265 -12.77 -7.12 15.24
CA ARG A 265 -13.30 -5.82 15.70
C ARG A 265 -13.53 -5.76 17.21
N ASP A 266 -13.89 -6.91 17.80
CA ASP A 266 -14.17 -7.06 19.23
C ASP A 266 -12.90 -7.28 20.05
N ASN A 267 -11.76 -7.45 19.37
CA ASN A 267 -10.44 -7.69 19.96
C ASN A 267 -10.39 -8.92 20.90
N LYS A 268 -11.20 -9.95 20.62
CA LYS A 268 -11.28 -11.18 21.43
C LYS A 268 -10.38 -12.28 20.89
N TYR A 269 -10.21 -12.35 19.56
CA TYR A 269 -9.35 -13.30 18.86
C TYR A 269 -9.58 -14.76 19.25
N THR A 270 -10.86 -15.16 19.32
CA THR A 270 -11.24 -16.56 19.62
C THR A 270 -11.04 -17.47 18.42
N ASP A 271 -11.03 -18.80 18.66
CA ASP A 271 -10.93 -19.79 17.59
C ASP A 271 -12.10 -19.68 16.60
N GLU A 272 -13.32 -19.47 17.12
CA GLU A 272 -14.52 -19.27 16.31
C GLU A 272 -14.42 -18.03 15.41
N PHE A 273 -13.80 -16.95 15.94
CA PHE A 273 -13.53 -15.78 15.13
C PHE A 273 -12.62 -16.14 13.95
N PHE A 274 -11.49 -16.82 14.21
CA PHE A 274 -10.54 -17.16 13.16
C PHE A 274 -11.10 -18.10 12.11
N GLU A 275 -11.87 -19.10 12.51
CA GLU A 275 -12.57 -19.99 11.57
C GLU A 275 -13.53 -19.22 10.66
N LYS A 276 -14.33 -18.33 11.26
CA LYS A 276 -15.25 -17.47 10.52
C LYS A 276 -14.50 -16.55 9.57
N ASP A 277 -13.43 -15.91 10.02
CA ASP A 277 -12.62 -14.97 9.20
C ASP A 277 -11.98 -15.69 8.00
N ILE A 278 -11.50 -16.93 8.18
CA ILE A 278 -11.00 -17.76 7.07
C ILE A 278 -12.10 -18.01 6.05
N ARG A 279 -13.31 -18.45 6.48
CA ARG A 279 -14.45 -18.68 5.57
C ARG A 279 -14.86 -17.39 4.85
N ASP A 280 -14.95 -16.28 5.55
CA ASP A 280 -15.30 -14.97 4.99
C ASP A 280 -14.23 -14.50 4.00
N THR A 281 -12.97 -14.77 4.28
CA THR A 281 -11.85 -14.46 3.36
C THR A 281 -11.92 -15.32 2.09
N LEU A 282 -12.14 -16.61 2.20
CA LEU A 282 -12.34 -17.51 1.06
C LEU A 282 -13.55 -17.08 0.20
N LYS A 283 -14.65 -16.67 0.85
CA LYS A 283 -15.84 -16.16 0.16
C LYS A 283 -15.55 -14.90 -0.65
N ARG A 284 -14.80 -13.95 -0.07
CA ARG A 284 -14.36 -12.74 -0.78
C ARG A 284 -13.44 -13.08 -1.96
N ILE A 285 -12.48 -13.98 -1.79
CA ILE A 285 -11.59 -14.46 -2.85
C ILE A 285 -12.39 -15.12 -3.97
N LYS A 286 -13.36 -15.98 -3.64
CA LYS A 286 -14.23 -16.65 -4.63
C LYS A 286 -14.98 -15.63 -5.48
N LEU A 287 -15.55 -14.60 -4.87
CA LEU A 287 -16.23 -13.52 -5.59
C LEU A 287 -15.27 -12.84 -6.58
N LEU A 288 -14.10 -12.41 -6.10
CA LEU A 288 -13.12 -11.73 -6.96
C LEU A 288 -12.71 -12.60 -8.15
N PHE A 289 -12.43 -13.88 -7.90
CA PHE A 289 -12.01 -14.81 -8.94
C PHE A 289 -13.11 -15.13 -9.96
N SER A 290 -14.38 -15.13 -9.55
CA SER A 290 -15.50 -15.33 -10.49
C SER A 290 -15.59 -14.23 -11.55
N TYR A 291 -15.08 -13.03 -11.25
CA TYR A 291 -14.96 -11.91 -12.19
C TYR A 291 -13.58 -11.83 -12.87
N GLY A 292 -12.61 -12.67 -12.48
CA GLY A 292 -11.24 -12.58 -13.00
C GLY A 292 -10.38 -11.53 -12.32
N ALA A 293 -10.85 -10.95 -11.22
CA ALA A 293 -10.05 -10.08 -10.36
C ALA A 293 -9.11 -10.90 -9.47
N PHE A 294 -8.09 -10.23 -8.90
CA PHE A 294 -7.12 -10.87 -8.01
C PHE A 294 -7.34 -10.43 -6.56
N ALA A 295 -7.10 -11.35 -5.64
CA ALA A 295 -7.01 -11.06 -4.21
C ALA A 295 -5.55 -10.96 -3.81
N TYR A 296 -5.19 -9.88 -3.11
CA TYR A 296 -3.92 -9.73 -2.40
C TYR A 296 -4.21 -9.76 -0.90
N VAL A 297 -3.97 -10.91 -0.28
CA VAL A 297 -4.30 -11.13 1.14
C VAL A 297 -3.27 -10.44 2.02
N MET A 298 -3.75 -9.59 2.92
CA MET A 298 -2.97 -8.91 3.95
C MET A 298 -3.39 -9.44 5.31
N LEU A 299 -2.42 -9.90 6.11
CA LEU A 299 -2.68 -10.38 7.46
C LEU A 299 -2.48 -9.24 8.46
N HIS A 300 -3.49 -9.00 9.29
CA HIS A 300 -3.35 -8.13 10.46
C HIS A 300 -2.36 -8.75 11.45
N GLU A 301 -1.60 -7.96 12.19
CA GLU A 301 -0.53 -8.47 13.05
C GLU A 301 -1.00 -9.50 14.08
N ASN A 302 -2.25 -9.39 14.54
CA ASN A 302 -2.86 -10.30 15.51
C ASN A 302 -3.23 -11.69 14.93
N TYR A 303 -3.09 -11.91 13.61
CA TYR A 303 -3.23 -13.26 13.05
C TYR A 303 -2.27 -14.27 13.70
N LYS A 304 -1.20 -13.78 14.32
CA LYS A 304 -0.22 -14.60 15.06
C LYS A 304 -0.80 -15.24 16.32
N LEU A 305 -1.91 -14.72 16.82
CA LEU A 305 -2.65 -15.30 17.95
C LEU A 305 -3.52 -16.49 17.51
N SER A 306 -3.68 -16.68 16.20
CA SER A 306 -4.52 -17.73 15.64
C SER A 306 -3.92 -19.12 15.81
N PRO A 307 -4.71 -20.14 16.20
CA PRO A 307 -4.31 -21.54 16.06
C PRO A 307 -4.12 -21.94 14.58
N TYR A 308 -4.68 -21.16 13.66
CA TYR A 308 -4.56 -21.33 12.20
C TYR A 308 -3.46 -20.47 11.57
N TYR A 309 -2.44 -20.12 12.34
CA TYR A 309 -1.33 -19.24 11.89
C TYR A 309 -0.71 -19.72 10.57
N ASP A 310 -0.34 -21.00 10.48
CA ASP A 310 0.28 -21.57 9.28
C ASP A 310 -0.67 -21.58 8.09
N LEU A 311 -1.95 -21.91 8.32
CA LEU A 311 -2.98 -21.87 7.29
C LEU A 311 -3.19 -20.46 6.74
N LEU A 312 -3.23 -19.45 7.60
CA LEU A 312 -3.35 -18.04 7.17
C LEU A 312 -2.13 -17.59 6.37
N ASN A 313 -0.92 -18.03 6.75
CA ASN A 313 0.28 -17.80 5.96
C ASN A 313 0.23 -18.49 4.59
N ASP A 314 -0.24 -19.72 4.54
CA ASP A 314 -0.43 -20.45 3.29
C ASP A 314 -1.43 -19.72 2.39
N LEU A 315 -2.58 -19.31 2.93
CA LEU A 315 -3.60 -18.53 2.19
C LEU A 315 -3.03 -17.24 1.61
N LYS A 316 -2.31 -16.47 2.43
CA LYS A 316 -1.62 -15.25 1.98
C LYS A 316 -0.62 -15.57 0.86
N ASN A 317 0.22 -16.58 1.03
CA ASN A 317 1.27 -16.91 0.09
C ASN A 317 0.72 -17.41 -1.26
N VAL A 318 -0.35 -18.20 -1.23
CA VAL A 318 -1.07 -18.65 -2.44
C VAL A 318 -1.65 -17.47 -3.19
N CYS A 319 -2.41 -16.60 -2.52
CA CYS A 319 -3.09 -15.47 -3.16
C CYS A 319 -2.11 -14.40 -3.66
N ASN A 320 -0.98 -14.21 -2.95
CA ASN A 320 0.01 -13.19 -3.28
C ASN A 320 1.12 -13.71 -4.21
N ALA A 321 1.05 -14.98 -4.61
CA ALA A 321 1.96 -15.56 -5.59
C ALA A 321 1.84 -14.82 -6.95
N PRO A 322 2.88 -14.90 -7.79
CA PRO A 322 2.80 -14.34 -9.13
C PRO A 322 1.56 -14.79 -9.88
N ILE A 323 0.96 -13.91 -10.67
CA ILE A 323 -0.34 -14.05 -11.35
C ILE A 323 -0.50 -15.39 -12.09
N HIS A 324 0.56 -15.91 -12.67
CA HIS A 324 0.54 -17.22 -13.36
C HIS A 324 0.31 -18.42 -12.44
N VAL A 325 0.60 -18.28 -11.15
CA VAL A 325 0.35 -19.30 -10.12
C VAL A 325 -1.05 -19.12 -9.53
N ALA A 326 -1.50 -17.89 -9.36
CA ALA A 326 -2.79 -17.57 -8.78
C ALA A 326 -3.99 -18.09 -9.60
N GLY A 327 -3.84 -18.25 -10.92
CA GLY A 327 -4.91 -18.78 -11.78
C GLY A 327 -5.22 -20.28 -11.59
N LYS A 328 -4.42 -21.02 -10.81
CA LYS A 328 -4.53 -22.49 -10.64
C LYS A 328 -4.89 -22.90 -9.21
N LEU A 329 -5.50 -22.05 -8.46
CA LEU A 329 -5.64 -22.14 -7.02
C LEU A 329 -6.27 -23.41 -6.46
N PHE A 330 -5.89 -23.69 -5.23
CA PHE A 330 -6.38 -24.64 -4.23
C PHE A 330 -6.41 -26.13 -4.61
N GLY A 331 -6.49 -26.52 -5.87
CA GLY A 331 -6.55 -27.92 -6.28
C GLY A 331 -5.39 -28.39 -7.16
N ASP A 332 -4.35 -27.59 -7.33
CA ASP A 332 -3.15 -27.98 -8.08
C ASP A 332 -2.21 -28.80 -7.17
N ALA A 333 -1.73 -29.95 -7.66
CA ALA A 333 -0.86 -30.84 -6.89
C ALA A 333 0.43 -30.16 -6.37
N ILE A 334 0.96 -29.17 -7.11
CA ILE A 334 2.13 -28.40 -6.67
C ILE A 334 1.75 -27.51 -5.48
N LEU A 335 0.58 -26.88 -5.51
CA LEU A 335 0.09 -26.05 -4.42
C LEU A 335 -0.29 -26.90 -3.21
N GLN A 336 -0.86 -28.07 -3.42
CA GLN A 336 -1.17 -29.05 -2.36
C GLN A 336 0.10 -29.42 -1.56
N SER A 337 1.19 -29.78 -2.23
CA SER A 337 2.43 -30.16 -1.56
C SER A 337 3.12 -28.99 -0.84
N LYS A 338 2.96 -27.77 -1.35
CA LYS A 338 3.61 -26.58 -0.81
C LYS A 338 2.82 -25.88 0.30
N TYR A 339 1.49 -26.00 0.27
CA TYR A 339 0.58 -25.28 1.17
C TYR A 339 -0.40 -26.26 1.84
N MET A 340 0.17 -27.29 2.48
CA MET A 340 -0.58 -28.43 3.07
C MET A 340 -1.61 -27.99 4.10
N LYS A 341 -1.27 -27.04 4.98
CA LYS A 341 -2.19 -26.61 6.05
C LYS A 341 -3.47 -25.98 5.50
N LEU A 342 -3.34 -25.18 4.44
CA LEU A 342 -4.49 -24.62 3.75
C LEU A 342 -5.27 -25.70 3.01
N TYR A 343 -4.59 -26.60 2.33
CA TYR A 343 -5.22 -27.67 1.57
C TYR A 343 -6.05 -28.60 2.49
N ASP A 344 -5.45 -29.14 3.55
CA ASP A 344 -6.08 -30.06 4.49
C ASP A 344 -7.32 -29.42 5.15
N TRP A 345 -7.21 -28.15 5.49
CA TRP A 345 -8.33 -27.42 6.07
C TRP A 345 -9.48 -27.23 5.06
N ILE A 346 -9.16 -26.83 3.82
CA ILE A 346 -10.16 -26.67 2.77
C ILE A 346 -10.82 -27.99 2.44
N GLU A 347 -10.04 -29.09 2.32
CA GLU A 347 -10.58 -30.41 2.02
C GLU A 347 -11.57 -30.88 3.08
N SER A 348 -11.26 -30.64 4.35
CA SER A 348 -12.10 -31.08 5.48
C SER A 348 -13.30 -30.16 5.77
N HIS A 349 -13.20 -28.85 5.53
CA HIS A 349 -14.22 -27.88 5.95
C HIS A 349 -14.95 -27.20 4.80
N GLU A 350 -14.30 -26.99 3.66
CA GLU A 350 -14.80 -26.18 2.55
C GLU A 350 -14.41 -26.78 1.18
N PRO A 351 -14.66 -28.07 0.92
CA PRO A 351 -14.11 -28.78 -0.26
C PRO A 351 -14.51 -28.18 -1.61
N GLN A 352 -15.58 -27.37 -1.66
CA GLN A 352 -15.98 -26.66 -2.88
C GLN A 352 -14.93 -25.63 -3.35
N TYR A 353 -14.04 -25.17 -2.48
CA TYR A 353 -12.97 -24.24 -2.85
C TYR A 353 -11.77 -24.91 -3.51
N LEU A 354 -11.61 -26.25 -3.40
CA LEU A 354 -10.56 -26.97 -4.11
C LEU A 354 -10.67 -26.87 -5.63
N LYS A 355 -11.89 -26.62 -6.12
CA LYS A 355 -12.18 -26.43 -7.55
C LYS A 355 -12.17 -24.94 -7.97
N LEU A 356 -11.87 -24.05 -7.03
CA LEU A 356 -11.88 -22.63 -7.31
C LEU A 356 -10.78 -22.27 -8.30
N ARG A 357 -11.15 -21.63 -9.39
CA ARG A 357 -10.24 -21.08 -10.38
C ARG A 357 -10.62 -19.64 -10.67
N GLN A 358 -9.63 -18.83 -10.94
CA GLN A 358 -9.87 -17.50 -11.45
C GLN A 358 -10.51 -17.60 -12.84
N ASN A 359 -11.60 -16.88 -13.08
CA ASN A 359 -12.22 -16.77 -14.37
C ASN A 359 -11.39 -15.84 -15.27
N ILE A 360 -10.26 -16.34 -15.73
CA ILE A 360 -9.46 -15.69 -16.75
C ILE A 360 -10.22 -15.91 -18.06
N LYS A 361 -11.17 -15.02 -18.39
CA LYS A 361 -11.68 -14.96 -19.75
C LYS A 361 -10.46 -14.73 -20.61
N SER A 362 -10.17 -15.71 -21.47
CA SER A 362 -9.12 -15.59 -22.49
C SER A 362 -9.32 -14.26 -23.20
N VAL A 363 -8.38 -13.36 -23.01
CA VAL A 363 -8.32 -12.12 -23.80
C VAL A 363 -7.91 -12.58 -25.18
N THR A 364 -8.88 -12.99 -25.97
CA THR A 364 -8.71 -13.07 -27.42
C THR A 364 -8.49 -11.64 -27.90
N VAL A 365 -7.23 -11.35 -28.14
CA VAL A 365 -6.82 -10.17 -28.89
C VAL A 365 -7.22 -10.47 -30.33
N ASN A 366 -8.33 -9.89 -30.77
CA ASN A 366 -8.55 -9.64 -32.19
C ASN A 366 -7.81 -8.36 -32.59
#